data_0cdd8c74674f2e3f3ea08595c1d88703
#
_entry.id   0cdd8c74674f2e3f3ea08595c1d88703
#
_cell.length_a   1.000
_cell.length_b   1.000
_cell.length_c   1.000
_cell.angle_alpha   90.00
_cell.angle_beta   90.00
_cell.angle_gamma   90.00
#
_symmetry.space_group_name_H-M   'P 1'
#
loop_
_entity.id
_entity.type
_entity.pdbx_description
1 polymer ?
#
loop_
_entity_poly.entity_id
_entity_poly.type
_entity_poly.pdbx_seq_one_letter_code
_entity_poly.pdbx_strand_id
1 'polypeptide(L)'
;MSIIIDNQPKLVYGTYEPPVTYEIRKEVSDYELLTRFNPYYISEKISGAEEDIEAMYDRTYPHLASDEYLHQIYYEAFPLETLAIEIMEQKQKLDKFVRKSQRDLKAFYKVIGKYTINEQNDIKRYMKSNASYIPDIIDRLKSELYEIVTDDRTKRNELREIKRRERNEAHAKQIKEEGRGRIEHKLLI
;
A
#
# COMPACT_ATOMS: atom_id res chain seq x y z
N MET A 1 -13.66 20.85 8.25
CA MET A 1 -14.80 20.61 7.32
C MET A 1 -15.46 19.33 7.78
N SER A 2 -16.64 19.44 8.41
CA SER A 2 -17.38 18.29 8.93
C SER A 2 -18.21 17.67 7.80
N ILE A 3 -18.06 16.38 7.55
CA ILE A 3 -18.90 15.64 6.61
C ILE A 3 -19.98 14.95 7.42
N ILE A 4 -21.23 15.28 7.15
CA ILE A 4 -22.38 14.56 7.68
C ILE A 4 -22.62 13.38 6.74
N ILE A 5 -22.32 12.15 7.22
CA ILE A 5 -22.44 10.92 6.40
C ILE A 5 -23.88 10.39 6.46
N ASP A 6 -24.63 10.70 7.52
CA ASP A 6 -26.01 10.30 7.67
C ASP A 6 -26.84 11.48 8.19
N ASN A 7 -27.69 12.02 7.32
CA ASN A 7 -28.48 13.23 7.62
C ASN A 7 -29.79 12.94 8.34
N GLN A 8 -30.11 11.65 8.58
CA GLN A 8 -31.39 11.31 9.23
C GLN A 8 -31.13 10.69 10.61
N PRO A 9 -31.82 11.19 11.65
CA PRO A 9 -31.79 10.57 12.96
C PRO A 9 -32.36 9.15 12.86
N LYS A 10 -31.62 8.15 13.38
CA LYS A 10 -32.08 6.77 13.42
C LYS A 10 -32.85 6.51 14.68
N LEU A 11 -34.01 5.84 14.57
CA LEU A 11 -34.77 5.39 15.71
C LEU A 11 -34.13 4.10 16.26
N VAL A 12 -33.56 4.17 17.45
CA VAL A 12 -32.98 3.02 18.14
C VAL A 12 -33.66 2.89 19.50
N TYR A 13 -34.31 1.77 19.75
CA TYR A 13 -35.01 1.49 21.01
C TYR A 13 -35.98 2.60 21.50
N GLY A 14 -36.66 3.28 20.56
CA GLY A 14 -37.62 4.33 20.88
C GLY A 14 -37.05 5.72 21.13
N THR A 15 -35.75 5.89 21.02
CA THR A 15 -35.03 7.17 21.06
C THR A 15 -34.41 7.51 19.73
N TYR A 16 -34.46 8.80 19.34
CA TYR A 16 -33.79 9.29 18.15
C TYR A 16 -32.33 9.60 18.48
N GLU A 17 -31.41 8.90 17.83
CA GLU A 17 -30.00 9.23 17.88
C GLU A 17 -29.68 10.39 16.94
N PRO A 18 -28.89 11.38 17.38
CA PRO A 18 -28.47 12.47 16.48
C PRO A 18 -27.61 11.90 15.34
N PRO A 19 -27.60 12.57 14.16
CA PRO A 19 -26.75 12.16 13.06
C PRO A 19 -25.29 12.16 13.49
N VAL A 20 -24.56 11.08 13.15
CA VAL A 20 -23.14 10.94 13.50
C VAL A 20 -22.34 11.90 12.65
N THR A 21 -21.71 12.89 13.28
CA THR A 21 -20.83 13.86 12.63
C THR A 21 -19.40 13.38 12.75
N TYR A 22 -18.72 13.17 11.63
CA TYR A 22 -17.31 12.84 11.61
C TYR A 22 -16.48 14.08 11.28
N GLU A 23 -15.54 14.41 12.14
CA GLU A 23 -14.52 15.41 11.84
C GLU A 23 -13.41 14.76 11.04
N ILE A 24 -13.17 15.24 9.83
CA ILE A 24 -12.01 14.82 9.05
C ILE A 24 -10.80 15.56 9.61
N ARG A 25 -10.01 14.87 10.40
CA ARG A 25 -8.71 15.37 10.83
C ARG A 25 -7.75 15.38 9.64
N LYS A 26 -7.10 16.51 9.42
CA LYS A 26 -6.05 16.67 8.40
C LYS A 26 -4.69 16.27 8.98
N GLU A 27 -4.60 15.05 9.46
CA GLU A 27 -3.41 14.50 10.08
C GLU A 27 -3.25 13.01 9.71
N VAL A 28 -2.03 12.53 9.75
CA VAL A 28 -1.72 11.09 9.63
C VAL A 28 -2.12 10.40 10.94
N SER A 29 -2.78 9.24 10.87
CA SER A 29 -3.11 8.48 12.08
C SER A 29 -1.87 7.87 12.73
N ASP A 30 -1.94 7.57 14.05
CA ASP A 30 -0.84 6.89 14.77
C ASP A 30 -0.48 5.56 14.11
N TYR A 31 -1.49 4.79 13.73
CA TYR A 31 -1.29 3.53 13.02
C TYR A 31 -0.53 3.73 11.69
N GLU A 32 -0.93 4.72 10.90
CA GLU A 32 -0.25 5.01 9.63
C GLU A 32 1.17 5.53 9.87
N LEU A 33 1.37 6.36 10.89
CA LEU A 33 2.69 6.86 11.27
C LEU A 33 3.64 5.72 11.66
N LEU A 34 3.18 4.77 12.49
CA LEU A 34 3.99 3.66 12.98
C LEU A 34 4.21 2.55 11.94
N THR A 35 3.31 2.37 10.99
CA THR A 35 3.44 1.28 9.99
C THR A 35 4.03 1.75 8.66
N ARG A 36 3.75 2.99 8.26
CA ARG A 36 4.11 3.50 6.94
C ARG A 36 5.37 4.36 6.96
N PHE A 37 5.57 5.10 8.07
CA PHE A 37 6.67 6.07 8.20
C PHE A 37 7.70 5.66 9.24
N ASN A 38 7.52 4.54 9.92
CA ASN A 38 8.46 4.03 10.90
C ASN A 38 9.57 3.21 10.24
N PRO A 39 10.83 3.71 10.20
CA PRO A 39 11.93 3.01 9.55
C PRO A 39 12.25 1.66 10.22
N TYR A 40 12.05 1.53 11.52
CA TYR A 40 12.30 0.28 12.26
C TYR A 40 11.29 -0.79 11.86
N TYR A 41 10.00 -0.48 11.85
CA TYR A 41 8.94 -1.39 11.41
C TYR A 41 9.11 -1.82 9.95
N ILE A 42 9.46 -0.86 9.07
CA ILE A 42 9.66 -1.14 7.65
C ILE A 42 10.85 -2.08 7.45
N SER A 43 11.97 -1.85 8.15
CA SER A 43 13.15 -2.70 8.09
C SER A 43 12.86 -4.13 8.56
N GLU A 44 12.19 -4.27 9.70
CA GLU A 44 11.78 -5.57 10.24
C GLU A 44 10.84 -6.31 9.28
N LYS A 45 9.88 -5.61 8.70
CA LYS A 45 8.94 -6.20 7.73
C LYS A 45 9.62 -6.64 6.44
N ILE A 46 10.64 -5.93 5.97
CA ILE A 46 11.42 -6.31 4.79
C ILE A 46 12.24 -7.56 5.11
N SER A 47 12.97 -7.55 6.23
CA SER A 47 13.78 -8.71 6.66
C SER A 47 12.93 -9.96 6.83
N GLY A 48 11.80 -9.87 7.52
CA GLY A 48 10.89 -11.02 7.67
C GLY A 48 10.34 -11.53 6.34
N ALA A 49 10.01 -10.63 5.39
CA ALA A 49 9.55 -11.07 4.07
C ALA A 49 10.69 -11.69 3.22
N GLU A 50 11.94 -11.26 3.39
CA GLU A 50 13.10 -11.89 2.77
C GLU A 50 13.33 -13.30 3.33
N GLU A 51 13.25 -13.45 4.65
CA GLU A 51 13.35 -14.76 5.34
C GLU A 51 12.23 -15.71 4.91
N ASP A 52 10.98 -15.22 4.81
CA ASP A 52 9.84 -16.02 4.33
C ASP A 52 10.07 -16.51 2.89
N ILE A 53 10.59 -15.63 2.02
CA ILE A 53 10.91 -16.01 0.63
C ILE A 53 12.05 -17.03 0.60
N GLU A 54 13.06 -16.89 1.45
CA GLU A 54 14.17 -17.84 1.53
C GLU A 54 13.71 -19.20 2.03
N ALA A 55 12.85 -19.23 3.04
CA ALA A 55 12.24 -20.47 3.53
C ALA A 55 11.37 -21.21 2.48
N MET A 56 10.87 -20.49 1.45
CA MET A 56 10.14 -21.16 0.35
C MET A 56 11.06 -22.08 -0.47
N TYR A 57 12.36 -21.81 -0.56
CA TYR A 57 13.29 -22.67 -1.29
C TYR A 57 13.48 -24.02 -0.61
N ASP A 58 13.29 -24.11 0.71
CA ASP A 58 13.38 -25.38 1.46
C ASP A 58 12.22 -26.32 1.13
N ARG A 59 11.10 -25.81 0.59
CA ARG A 59 9.95 -26.62 0.16
C ARG A 59 10.20 -27.47 -1.09
N THR A 60 11.37 -27.31 -1.71
CA THR A 60 11.76 -28.14 -2.87
C THR A 60 12.06 -29.57 -2.48
N TYR A 61 12.35 -29.83 -1.20
CA TYR A 61 12.65 -31.18 -0.71
C TYR A 61 11.36 -31.96 -0.48
N PRO A 62 11.28 -33.20 -1.00
CA PRO A 62 10.18 -34.10 -0.72
C PRO A 62 10.07 -34.35 0.79
N HIS A 63 8.89 -34.27 1.32
CA HIS A 63 8.60 -34.63 2.71
C HIS A 63 7.69 -35.87 2.78
N LEU A 64 7.77 -36.57 3.91
CA LEU A 64 6.91 -37.71 4.18
C LEU A 64 5.52 -37.20 4.59
N ALA A 65 4.50 -37.58 3.82
CA ALA A 65 3.12 -37.41 4.17
C ALA A 65 2.48 -38.75 4.52
N SER A 66 1.53 -38.79 5.42
CA SER A 66 0.76 -39.97 5.78
C SER A 66 -0.71 -39.76 5.44
N ASP A 67 -1.29 -40.75 4.76
CA ASP A 67 -2.72 -40.85 4.60
C ASP A 67 -3.29 -41.75 5.71
N GLU A 68 -4.04 -41.17 6.63
CA GLU A 68 -4.63 -41.89 7.77
C GLU A 68 -5.69 -42.87 7.34
N TYR A 69 -6.38 -42.64 6.22
CA TYR A 69 -7.41 -43.57 5.70
C TYR A 69 -6.83 -44.77 4.99
N LEU A 70 -5.74 -44.57 4.24
CA LEU A 70 -5.10 -45.64 3.49
C LEU A 70 -3.97 -46.33 4.27
N HIS A 71 -3.62 -45.81 5.44
CA HIS A 71 -2.45 -46.24 6.23
C HIS A 71 -1.15 -46.33 5.42
N GLN A 72 -1.00 -45.36 4.47
CA GLN A 72 0.14 -45.31 3.58
C GLN A 72 1.01 -44.09 3.88
N ILE A 73 2.31 -44.32 3.80
CA ILE A 73 3.30 -43.23 3.87
C ILE A 73 3.82 -43.02 2.45
N TYR A 74 3.76 -41.78 1.96
CA TYR A 74 4.26 -41.43 0.63
C TYR A 74 5.12 -40.18 0.68
N TYR A 75 5.92 -40.00 -0.37
CA TYR A 75 6.68 -38.76 -0.54
C TYR A 75 5.81 -37.75 -1.30
N GLU A 76 5.59 -36.60 -0.69
CA GLU A 76 4.93 -35.50 -1.32
C GLU A 76 5.99 -34.45 -1.70
N ALA A 77 6.05 -34.09 -2.97
CA ALA A 77 6.89 -33.03 -3.47
C ALA A 77 6.04 -31.88 -3.98
N PHE A 78 6.41 -30.68 -3.60
CA PHE A 78 5.75 -29.49 -4.12
C PHE A 78 6.08 -29.33 -5.61
N PRO A 79 5.09 -29.03 -6.50
CA PRO A 79 5.36 -28.82 -7.92
C PRO A 79 6.31 -27.64 -8.12
N LEU A 80 7.49 -27.89 -8.68
CA LEU A 80 8.55 -26.89 -8.83
C LEU A 80 8.09 -25.65 -9.63
N GLU A 81 7.27 -25.85 -10.65
CA GLU A 81 6.73 -24.73 -11.44
C GLU A 81 5.85 -23.80 -10.60
N THR A 82 4.95 -24.38 -9.80
CA THR A 82 4.07 -23.61 -8.91
C THR A 82 4.89 -22.87 -7.86
N LEU A 83 5.87 -23.53 -7.24
CA LEU A 83 6.76 -22.91 -6.26
C LEU A 83 7.57 -21.76 -6.87
N ALA A 84 8.10 -21.92 -8.08
CA ALA A 84 8.83 -20.88 -8.76
C ALA A 84 7.95 -19.64 -9.04
N ILE A 85 6.71 -19.85 -9.45
CA ILE A 85 5.73 -18.76 -9.66
C ILE A 85 5.44 -18.05 -8.34
N GLU A 86 5.18 -18.80 -7.26
CA GLU A 86 4.91 -18.21 -5.94
C GLU A 86 6.10 -17.39 -5.43
N ILE A 87 7.33 -17.89 -5.55
CA ILE A 87 8.54 -17.15 -5.17
C ILE A 87 8.66 -15.85 -5.99
N MET A 88 8.42 -15.91 -7.30
CA MET A 88 8.46 -14.73 -8.16
C MET A 88 7.40 -13.70 -7.75
N GLU A 89 6.19 -14.14 -7.44
CA GLU A 89 5.11 -13.26 -6.98
C GLU A 89 5.45 -12.59 -5.64
N GLN A 90 5.98 -13.35 -4.68
CA GLN A 90 6.38 -12.79 -3.38
C GLN A 90 7.52 -11.78 -3.53
N LYS A 91 8.54 -12.07 -4.36
CA LYS A 91 9.59 -11.11 -4.69
C LYS A 91 9.05 -9.84 -5.32
N GLN A 92 8.11 -9.95 -6.25
CA GLN A 92 7.46 -8.78 -6.86
C GLN A 92 6.64 -7.96 -5.85
N LYS A 93 5.95 -8.62 -4.91
CA LYS A 93 5.22 -7.94 -3.83
C LYS A 93 6.19 -7.21 -2.90
N LEU A 94 7.29 -7.85 -2.53
CA LEU A 94 8.34 -7.24 -1.71
C LEU A 94 8.95 -6.02 -2.40
N ASP A 95 9.34 -6.13 -3.68
CA ASP A 95 9.86 -5.02 -4.47
C ASP A 95 8.90 -3.81 -4.50
N LYS A 96 7.61 -4.06 -4.70
CA LYS A 96 6.57 -3.01 -4.68
C LYS A 96 6.48 -2.36 -3.31
N PHE A 97 6.55 -3.16 -2.24
CA PHE A 97 6.55 -2.66 -0.86
C PHE A 97 7.77 -1.81 -0.58
N VAL A 98 8.98 -2.29 -0.91
CA VAL A 98 10.24 -1.57 -0.72
C VAL A 98 10.21 -0.22 -1.43
N ARG A 99 9.84 -0.17 -2.71
CA ARG A 99 9.74 1.07 -3.49
C ARG A 99 8.73 2.06 -2.92
N LYS A 100 7.61 1.55 -2.38
CA LYS A 100 6.60 2.39 -1.73
C LYS A 100 7.15 2.95 -0.41
N SER A 101 7.74 2.09 0.42
CA SER A 101 8.30 2.47 1.71
C SER A 101 9.45 3.47 1.59
N GLN A 102 10.33 3.30 0.60
CA GLN A 102 11.41 4.26 0.32
C GLN A 102 10.88 5.66 0.00
N ARG A 103 9.79 5.77 -0.76
CA ARG A 103 9.17 7.07 -1.04
C ARG A 103 8.57 7.70 0.21
N ASP A 104 7.88 6.89 1.01
CA ASP A 104 7.23 7.34 2.22
C ASP A 104 8.28 7.76 3.28
N LEU A 105 9.36 6.99 3.41
CA LEU A 105 10.52 7.36 4.25
C LEU A 105 11.23 8.63 3.76
N LYS A 106 11.33 8.83 2.43
CA LYS A 106 11.90 10.07 1.89
C LYS A 106 11.07 11.29 2.29
N ALA A 107 9.74 11.18 2.26
CA ALA A 107 8.85 12.23 2.74
C ALA A 107 9.03 12.48 4.24
N PHE A 108 9.10 11.41 5.03
CA PHE A 108 9.34 11.45 6.47
C PHE A 108 10.67 12.14 6.83
N TYR A 109 11.77 11.74 6.21
CA TYR A 109 13.08 12.37 6.47
C TYR A 109 13.14 13.83 6.01
N LYS A 110 12.41 14.20 4.97
CA LYS A 110 12.27 15.59 4.54
C LYS A 110 11.60 16.47 5.61
N VAL A 111 10.60 15.92 6.31
CA VAL A 111 9.94 16.62 7.43
C VAL A 111 10.86 16.69 8.63
N ILE A 112 11.42 15.56 9.06
CA ILE A 112 12.30 15.50 10.25
C ILE A 112 13.54 16.37 10.11
N GLY A 113 14.07 16.51 8.91
CA GLY A 113 15.22 17.38 8.66
C GLY A 113 14.99 18.87 8.98
N LYS A 114 13.74 19.28 9.19
CA LYS A 114 13.39 20.65 9.62
C LYS A 114 13.41 20.83 11.13
N TYR A 115 13.45 19.75 11.89
CA TYR A 115 13.36 19.76 13.34
C TYR A 115 14.73 19.82 14.01
N THR A 116 14.74 20.31 15.25
CA THR A 116 15.95 20.33 16.08
C THR A 116 16.43 18.91 16.40
N ILE A 117 17.71 18.77 16.76
CA ILE A 117 18.28 17.46 17.11
C ILE A 117 17.54 16.77 18.26
N ASN A 118 17.08 17.54 19.24
CA ASN A 118 16.31 17.00 20.38
C ASN A 118 14.95 16.45 19.92
N GLU A 119 14.21 17.23 19.12
CA GLU A 119 12.94 16.80 18.55
C GLU A 119 13.10 15.56 17.67
N GLN A 120 14.16 15.49 16.85
CA GLN A 120 14.48 14.29 16.05
C GLN A 120 14.72 13.06 16.93
N ASN A 121 15.41 13.22 18.05
CA ASN A 121 15.66 12.12 18.98
C ASN A 121 14.35 11.66 19.66
N ASP A 122 13.48 12.59 20.01
CA ASP A 122 12.17 12.28 20.58
C ASP A 122 11.28 11.52 19.58
N ILE A 123 11.28 11.93 18.31
CA ILE A 123 10.59 11.21 17.25
C ILE A 123 11.15 9.79 17.06
N LYS A 124 12.48 9.64 17.01
CA LYS A 124 13.12 8.32 16.91
C LYS A 124 12.74 7.42 18.11
N ARG A 125 12.70 8.00 19.32
CA ARG A 125 12.30 7.28 20.51
C ARG A 125 10.85 6.84 20.47
N TYR A 126 9.95 7.72 20.01
CA TYR A 126 8.55 7.37 19.75
C TYR A 126 8.41 6.20 18.77
N MET A 127 9.10 6.28 17.62
CA MET A 127 9.07 5.23 16.59
C MET A 127 9.62 3.89 17.10
N LYS A 128 10.70 3.90 17.86
CA LYS A 128 11.32 2.70 18.43
C LYS A 128 10.50 2.07 19.56
N SER A 129 9.77 2.88 20.33
CA SER A 129 8.96 2.42 21.46
C SER A 129 7.54 1.99 21.07
N ASN A 130 7.20 2.02 19.79
CA ASN A 130 5.83 1.76 19.29
C ASN A 130 4.77 2.60 20.04
N ALA A 131 5.02 3.91 20.13
CA ALA A 131 4.15 4.88 20.81
C ALA A 131 4.00 4.70 22.34
N SER A 132 4.88 3.95 23.00
CA SER A 132 4.89 3.91 24.47
C SER A 132 5.33 5.23 25.11
N TYR A 133 5.96 6.11 24.34
CA TYR A 133 6.35 7.46 24.71
C TYR A 133 5.83 8.43 23.66
N ILE A 134 4.94 9.34 24.03
CA ILE A 134 4.29 10.28 23.11
C ILE A 134 4.75 11.70 23.45
N PRO A 135 5.73 12.27 22.75
CA PRO A 135 6.12 13.67 22.88
C PRO A 135 5.17 14.59 22.11
N ASP A 136 5.03 15.83 22.56
CA ASP A 136 4.12 16.85 21.95
C ASP A 136 4.41 17.12 20.47
N ILE A 137 5.66 16.89 20.02
CA ILE A 137 6.07 17.08 18.64
C ILE A 137 5.37 16.15 17.64
N ILE A 138 4.78 15.04 18.11
CA ILE A 138 4.17 14.04 17.22
C ILE A 138 2.96 14.57 16.48
N ASP A 139 2.13 15.38 17.13
CA ASP A 139 0.93 15.95 16.48
C ASP A 139 1.31 16.92 15.36
N ARG A 140 2.36 17.71 15.58
CA ARG A 140 2.93 18.57 14.53
C ARG A 140 3.49 17.73 13.37
N LEU A 141 4.23 16.67 13.68
CA LEU A 141 4.77 15.75 12.69
C LEU A 141 3.66 15.12 11.83
N LYS A 142 2.56 14.66 12.46
CA LYS A 142 1.41 14.08 11.76
C LYS A 142 0.77 15.07 10.77
N SER A 143 0.61 16.32 11.19
CA SER A 143 0.01 17.38 10.36
C SER A 143 0.92 17.72 9.18
N GLU A 144 2.21 17.93 9.38
CA GLU A 144 3.16 18.24 8.31
C GLU A 144 3.34 17.08 7.32
N LEU A 145 3.35 15.83 7.80
CA LEU A 145 3.36 14.64 6.94
C LEU A 145 2.10 14.54 6.09
N TYR A 146 0.94 14.82 6.67
CA TYR A 146 -0.33 14.79 5.95
C TYR A 146 -0.32 15.74 4.76
N GLU A 147 0.16 16.97 4.93
CA GLU A 147 0.26 17.96 3.85
C GLU A 147 1.13 17.44 2.70
N ILE A 148 2.36 16.97 3.00
CA ILE A 148 3.29 16.48 1.98
C ILE A 148 2.72 15.26 1.25
N VAL A 149 2.13 14.32 1.99
CA VAL A 149 1.57 13.09 1.40
C VAL A 149 0.35 13.40 0.54
N THR A 150 -0.47 14.36 0.95
CA THR A 150 -1.64 14.79 0.18
C THR A 150 -1.22 15.47 -1.11
N ASP A 151 -0.24 16.37 -1.06
CA ASP A 151 0.33 17.02 -2.24
C ASP A 151 0.91 16.02 -3.23
N ASP A 152 1.70 15.08 -2.75
CA ASP A 152 2.28 14.02 -3.59
C ASP A 152 1.22 13.10 -4.19
N ARG A 153 0.12 12.86 -3.47
CA ARG A 153 -1.01 12.06 -3.95
C ARG A 153 -1.77 12.81 -5.05
N THR A 154 -2.02 14.09 -4.85
CA THR A 154 -2.70 14.95 -5.83
C THR A 154 -1.90 15.01 -7.12
N LYS A 155 -0.61 15.34 -7.07
CA LYS A 155 0.29 15.37 -8.23
C LYS A 155 0.33 14.04 -8.99
N ARG A 156 0.35 12.92 -8.27
CA ARG A 156 0.34 11.59 -8.89
C ARG A 156 -1.00 11.27 -9.57
N ASN A 157 -2.11 11.71 -8.99
CA ASN A 157 -3.42 11.52 -9.58
C ASN A 157 -3.58 12.36 -10.86
N GLU A 158 -3.14 13.59 -10.85
CA GLU A 158 -3.11 14.47 -12.03
C GLU A 158 -2.29 13.86 -13.17
N LEU A 159 -1.08 13.38 -12.86
CA LEU A 159 -0.23 12.70 -13.85
C LEU A 159 -0.88 11.41 -14.40
N ARG A 160 -1.61 10.67 -13.58
CA ARG A 160 -2.36 9.48 -14.04
C ARG A 160 -3.51 9.85 -14.97
N GLU A 161 -4.21 10.92 -14.65
CA GLU A 161 -5.31 11.42 -15.48
C GLU A 161 -4.80 11.92 -16.84
N ILE A 162 -3.69 12.66 -16.86
CA ILE A 162 -3.04 13.09 -18.10
C ILE A 162 -2.68 11.88 -18.98
N LYS A 163 -1.96 10.90 -18.41
CA LYS A 163 -1.58 9.67 -19.12
C LYS A 163 -2.77 8.83 -19.58
N ARG A 164 -3.87 8.88 -18.85
CA ARG A 164 -5.12 8.20 -19.24
C ARG A 164 -5.76 8.88 -20.42
N ARG A 165 -5.81 10.23 -20.43
CA ARG A 165 -6.33 11.02 -21.56
C ARG A 165 -5.50 10.79 -22.81
N GLU A 166 -4.17 10.88 -22.73
CA GLU A 166 -3.26 10.61 -23.84
C GLU A 166 -3.47 9.20 -24.45
N ARG A 167 -3.61 8.17 -23.60
CA ARG A 167 -3.88 6.81 -24.05
C ARG A 167 -5.24 6.69 -24.76
N ASN A 168 -6.26 7.31 -24.21
CA ASN A 168 -7.59 7.30 -24.81
C ASN A 168 -7.61 8.02 -26.16
N GLU A 169 -6.91 9.14 -26.28
CA GLU A 169 -6.76 9.87 -27.53
C GLU A 169 -5.98 9.08 -28.60
N ALA A 170 -4.88 8.44 -28.18
CA ALA A 170 -4.11 7.56 -29.07
C ALA A 170 -4.96 6.39 -29.57
N HIS A 171 -5.70 5.73 -28.69
CA HIS A 171 -6.61 4.64 -29.05
C HIS A 171 -7.76 5.11 -29.96
N ALA A 172 -8.33 6.28 -29.71
CA ALA A 172 -9.36 6.86 -30.56
C ALA A 172 -8.83 7.21 -31.98
N LYS A 173 -7.58 7.67 -32.09
CA LYS A 173 -6.92 7.89 -33.39
C LYS A 173 -6.72 6.59 -34.12
N GLN A 174 -6.22 5.57 -33.44
CA GLN A 174 -6.00 4.24 -34.02
C GLN A 174 -7.30 3.64 -34.59
N ILE A 175 -8.41 3.70 -33.81
CA ILE A 175 -9.72 3.20 -34.30
C ILE A 175 -10.18 3.97 -35.55
N LYS A 176 -9.96 5.29 -35.58
CA LYS A 176 -10.33 6.10 -36.77
C LYS A 176 -9.51 5.72 -38.01
N GLU A 177 -8.21 5.46 -37.82
CA GLU A 177 -7.33 5.06 -38.94
C GLU A 177 -7.68 3.66 -39.44
N GLU A 178 -7.92 2.69 -38.54
CA GLU A 178 -8.36 1.34 -38.91
C GLU A 178 -9.74 1.34 -39.61
N GLY A 179 -10.66 2.20 -39.12
CA GLY A 179 -11.97 2.39 -39.73
C GLY A 179 -11.89 2.96 -41.15
N ARG A 180 -10.98 3.91 -41.40
CA ARG A 180 -10.73 4.44 -42.76
C ARG A 180 -10.15 3.39 -43.71
N GLY A 181 -9.16 2.63 -43.27
CA GLY A 181 -8.56 1.56 -44.05
C GLY A 181 -9.56 0.47 -44.47
N ARG A 182 -10.54 0.13 -43.61
CA ARG A 182 -11.61 -0.83 -43.94
C ARG A 182 -12.58 -0.30 -44.96
N ILE A 183 -12.85 1.00 -45.00
CA ILE A 183 -13.74 1.62 -45.98
C ILE A 183 -13.06 1.69 -47.33
N GLU A 184 -11.79 2.07 -47.41
CA GLU A 184 -11.01 2.13 -48.65
C GLU A 184 -10.88 0.73 -49.31
N HIS A 185 -10.66 -0.32 -48.49
CA HIS A 185 -10.58 -1.70 -48.98
C HIS A 185 -11.92 -2.22 -49.53
N LYS A 186 -13.07 -1.74 -49.01
CA LYS A 186 -14.41 -2.09 -49.52
C LYS A 186 -14.80 -1.36 -50.79
N LEU A 187 -14.16 -0.24 -51.09
CA LEU A 187 -14.42 0.53 -52.33
C LEU A 187 -13.57 0.07 -53.52
N LEU A 188 -12.59 -0.81 -53.28
CA LEU A 188 -11.69 -1.36 -54.31
C LEU A 188 -12.08 -2.77 -54.81
N ILE A 189 -13.19 -3.32 -54.30
CA ILE A 189 -13.81 -4.58 -54.73
C ILE A 189 -15.13 -4.29 -55.43
#